data_1553148d36b77b42f1acad5080959242
#
_entry.id   1553148d36b77b42f1acad5080959242
#
_cell.length_a   1.000
_cell.length_b   1.000
_cell.length_c   1.000
_cell.angle_alpha   90.00
_cell.angle_beta   90.00
_cell.angle_gamma   90.00
#
_symmetry.space_group_name_H-M   'P 1'
#
loop_
_entity.id
_entity.type
_entity.pdbx_description
1 polymer ?
#
loop_
_entity_poly.entity_id
_entity_poly.type
_entity_poly.pdbx_seq_one_letter_code
_entity_poly.pdbx_strand_id
1 'polypeptide(L)'
;MAYQSIWYFTDLPKDVVDIIERDVSQNFDPMMADSKLNGDVLNKDKRNSQNAWIPTHHWVGGFLWHYIMRANRENFLYDLRCIDGESMQYTRYGEGQFYGWHNDAGLSTQYKPITVGNRVEGMANDFVNENIELVRKLSFAMQLSDPDDYEGGNVQLLDEAGKSYIVPRKRGTIVLFDSRTQHRVLKVTKGT
;
A
#
# COMPACT_ATOMS: atom_id res chain seq x y z
N MET A 1 -25.77 4.64 4.09
CA MET A 1 -25.17 3.31 3.95
C MET A 1 -24.38 3.03 5.22
N ALA A 2 -24.33 1.79 5.68
CA ALA A 2 -23.48 1.47 6.83
C ALA A 2 -22.01 1.55 6.40
N TYR A 3 -21.17 2.15 7.23
CA TYR A 3 -19.71 2.17 7.08
C TYR A 3 -19.18 0.74 7.03
N GLN A 4 -18.22 0.48 6.13
CA GLN A 4 -17.51 -0.79 6.05
C GLN A 4 -16.02 -0.56 6.34
N SER A 5 -15.48 -1.30 7.28
CA SER A 5 -14.06 -1.19 7.67
C SER A 5 -13.08 -1.70 6.60
N ILE A 6 -13.58 -2.54 5.68
CA ILE A 6 -12.81 -3.13 4.58
C ILE A 6 -13.60 -2.93 3.28
N TRP A 7 -12.92 -2.43 2.26
CA TRP A 7 -13.47 -2.24 0.91
C TRP A 7 -12.55 -2.86 -0.12
N TYR A 8 -13.07 -3.45 -1.20
CA TYR A 8 -12.23 -4.02 -2.22
C TYR A 8 -12.85 -3.96 -3.62
N PHE A 9 -11.98 -3.95 -4.61
CA PHE A 9 -12.30 -4.07 -6.02
C PHE A 9 -11.65 -5.35 -6.55
N THR A 10 -12.40 -6.15 -7.34
CA THR A 10 -11.92 -7.43 -7.88
C THR A 10 -12.15 -7.56 -9.39
N ASP A 11 -12.48 -6.45 -10.03
CA ASP A 11 -12.96 -6.39 -11.41
C ASP A 11 -11.95 -5.76 -12.38
N LEU A 12 -10.68 -5.62 -11.96
CA LEU A 12 -9.65 -5.11 -12.86
C LEU A 12 -9.44 -6.07 -14.03
N PRO A 13 -9.42 -5.54 -15.27
CA PRO A 13 -9.10 -6.34 -16.45
C PRO A 13 -7.70 -6.96 -16.33
N LYS A 14 -7.58 -8.23 -16.75
CA LYS A 14 -6.30 -8.95 -16.70
C LYS A 14 -5.17 -8.20 -17.39
N ASP A 15 -5.43 -7.66 -18.58
CA ASP A 15 -4.42 -6.95 -19.37
C ASP A 15 -3.86 -5.71 -18.64
N VAL A 16 -4.71 -5.02 -17.87
CA VAL A 16 -4.27 -3.88 -17.03
C VAL A 16 -3.33 -4.36 -15.92
N VAL A 17 -3.67 -5.47 -15.27
CA VAL A 17 -2.82 -6.05 -14.22
C VAL A 17 -1.50 -6.54 -14.80
N ASP A 18 -1.52 -7.17 -15.99
CA ASP A 18 -0.31 -7.62 -16.70
C ASP A 18 0.62 -6.45 -17.04
N ILE A 19 0.07 -5.32 -17.44
CA ILE A 19 0.85 -4.10 -17.72
C ILE A 19 1.48 -3.56 -16.44
N ILE A 20 0.71 -3.46 -15.36
CA ILE A 20 1.19 -2.97 -14.07
C ILE A 20 2.32 -3.87 -13.55
N GLU A 21 2.08 -5.18 -13.49
CA GLU A 21 3.06 -6.14 -12.97
C GLU A 21 4.35 -6.11 -13.78
N ARG A 22 4.26 -6.17 -15.11
CA ARG A 22 5.42 -6.10 -16.00
C ARG A 22 6.23 -4.83 -15.78
N ASP A 23 5.56 -3.69 -15.76
CA ASP A 23 6.24 -2.39 -15.63
C ASP A 23 6.89 -2.24 -14.25
N VAL A 24 6.17 -2.63 -13.19
CA VAL A 24 6.69 -2.57 -11.82
C VAL A 24 7.85 -3.56 -11.63
N SER A 25 7.74 -4.79 -12.10
CA SER A 25 8.81 -5.77 -11.97
C SER A 25 10.07 -5.37 -12.76
N GLN A 26 9.91 -4.91 -13.99
CA GLN A 26 11.05 -4.48 -14.81
C GLN A 26 11.83 -3.32 -14.18
N ASN A 27 11.14 -2.37 -13.57
CA ASN A 27 11.77 -1.18 -13.04
C ASN A 27 12.23 -1.32 -11.58
N PHE A 28 11.56 -2.15 -10.77
CA PHE A 28 11.78 -2.16 -9.32
C PHE A 28 12.31 -3.49 -8.76
N ASP A 29 12.24 -4.62 -9.47
CA ASP A 29 12.90 -5.86 -9.02
C ASP A 29 14.40 -5.68 -8.75
N PRO A 30 15.16 -4.96 -9.57
CA PRO A 30 16.57 -4.71 -9.30
C PRO A 30 16.84 -3.90 -8.02
N MET A 31 15.82 -3.23 -7.49
CA MET A 31 15.90 -2.40 -6.27
C MET A 31 15.38 -3.11 -5.01
N MET A 32 14.97 -4.38 -5.13
CA MET A 32 14.47 -5.16 -4.02
C MET A 32 15.53 -5.34 -2.93
N ALA A 33 15.15 -5.05 -1.69
CA ALA A 33 15.98 -5.24 -0.50
C ALA A 33 15.15 -5.84 0.63
N ASP A 34 15.81 -6.38 1.65
CA ASP A 34 15.14 -6.87 2.86
C ASP A 34 14.30 -5.75 3.48
N SER A 35 13.02 -6.05 3.72
CA SER A 35 12.09 -5.08 4.27
C SER A 35 12.43 -4.76 5.72
N LYS A 36 12.39 -3.48 6.06
CA LYS A 36 12.63 -2.99 7.41
C LYS A 36 11.31 -2.55 8.06
N LEU A 37 11.30 -2.48 9.38
CA LEU A 37 10.24 -1.87 10.18
C LEU A 37 10.48 -0.36 10.31
N ASN A 38 9.52 0.35 10.91
CA ASN A 38 9.67 1.78 11.23
C ASN A 38 10.98 2.04 11.97
N GLY A 39 11.66 3.12 11.60
CA GLY A 39 12.97 3.48 12.16
C GLY A 39 14.13 2.67 11.59
N ASP A 40 13.99 2.11 10.39
CA ASP A 40 15.06 1.40 9.67
C ASP A 40 15.52 0.09 10.34
N VAL A 41 14.68 -0.50 11.19
CA VAL A 41 15.03 -1.71 11.98
C VAL A 41 14.73 -2.96 11.15
N LEU A 42 15.77 -3.77 10.94
CA LEU A 42 15.60 -5.12 10.40
C LEU A 42 15.22 -6.09 11.52
N ASN A 43 14.01 -6.66 11.43
CA ASN A 43 13.52 -7.66 12.40
C ASN A 43 12.76 -8.76 11.66
N LYS A 44 13.48 -9.83 11.29
CA LYS A 44 12.93 -10.95 10.52
C LYS A 44 11.94 -11.83 11.30
N ASP A 45 11.88 -11.70 12.63
CA ASP A 45 10.87 -12.39 13.46
C ASP A 45 9.50 -11.70 13.40
N LYS A 46 9.47 -10.41 13.06
CA LYS A 46 8.23 -9.65 12.84
C LYS A 46 7.86 -9.52 11.38
N ARG A 47 8.84 -9.26 10.53
CA ARG A 47 8.65 -9.11 9.08
C ARG A 47 9.81 -9.75 8.35
N ASN A 48 9.52 -10.73 7.54
CA ASN A 48 10.46 -11.32 6.59
C ASN A 48 9.86 -11.18 5.19
N SER A 49 10.37 -10.26 4.41
CA SER A 49 9.95 -9.96 3.04
C SER A 49 11.00 -9.11 2.35
N GLN A 50 10.84 -8.90 1.07
CA GLN A 50 11.62 -7.93 0.30
C GLN A 50 10.71 -6.85 -0.26
N ASN A 51 11.20 -5.63 -0.35
CA ASN A 51 10.45 -4.56 -1.01
C ASN A 51 11.35 -3.56 -1.74
N ALA A 52 10.75 -2.91 -2.73
CA ALA A 52 11.24 -1.71 -3.37
C ALA A 52 10.21 -0.59 -3.23
N TRP A 53 10.61 0.64 -3.46
CA TRP A 53 9.75 1.81 -3.35
C TRP A 53 9.43 2.39 -4.72
N ILE A 54 8.15 2.45 -5.05
CA ILE A 54 7.63 3.04 -6.28
C ILE A 54 7.23 4.48 -5.96
N PRO A 55 7.85 5.49 -6.59
CA PRO A 55 7.47 6.88 -6.35
C PRO A 55 6.05 7.15 -6.88
N THR A 56 5.29 8.01 -6.21
CA THR A 56 3.88 8.28 -6.56
C THR A 56 3.70 9.02 -7.89
N HIS A 57 4.74 9.67 -8.39
CA HIS A 57 4.72 10.24 -9.74
C HIS A 57 4.83 9.17 -10.85
N HIS A 58 5.15 7.92 -10.50
CA HIS A 58 5.01 6.80 -11.41
C HIS A 58 3.53 6.62 -11.78
N TRP A 59 3.24 6.30 -13.04
CA TRP A 59 1.85 6.27 -13.53
C TRP A 59 0.93 5.31 -12.73
N VAL A 60 1.50 4.22 -12.17
CA VAL A 60 0.77 3.30 -11.28
C VAL A 60 0.23 4.02 -10.04
N GLY A 61 0.95 5.04 -9.54
CA GLY A 61 0.47 5.87 -8.43
C GLY A 61 -0.83 6.57 -8.75
N GLY A 62 -0.93 7.19 -9.93
CA GLY A 62 -2.15 7.84 -10.39
C GLY A 62 -3.31 6.84 -10.60
N PHE A 63 -2.99 5.66 -11.13
CA PHE A 63 -3.96 4.58 -11.30
C PHE A 63 -4.53 4.12 -9.95
N LEU A 64 -3.68 3.82 -8.97
CA LEU A 64 -4.10 3.40 -7.64
C LEU A 64 -4.83 4.52 -6.88
N TRP A 65 -4.38 5.77 -7.04
CA TRP A 65 -5.05 6.92 -6.47
C TRP A 65 -6.50 7.06 -6.91
N HIS A 66 -6.80 6.73 -8.17
CA HIS A 66 -8.18 6.69 -8.66
C HIS A 66 -9.05 5.75 -7.83
N TYR A 67 -8.59 4.51 -7.56
CA TYR A 67 -9.34 3.53 -6.78
C TYR A 67 -9.42 3.92 -5.29
N ILE A 68 -8.34 4.48 -4.74
CA ILE A 68 -8.33 5.00 -3.37
C ILE A 68 -9.40 6.08 -3.21
N MET A 69 -9.43 7.06 -4.10
CA MET A 69 -10.40 8.16 -4.04
C MET A 69 -11.82 7.71 -4.33
N ARG A 70 -12.01 6.70 -5.19
CA ARG A 70 -13.31 6.09 -5.43
C ARG A 70 -13.83 5.42 -4.15
N ALA A 71 -13.05 4.55 -3.52
CA ALA A 71 -13.42 3.90 -2.26
C ALA A 71 -13.66 4.93 -1.14
N ASN A 72 -12.81 5.96 -1.07
CA ASN A 72 -12.97 7.01 -0.08
C ASN A 72 -14.31 7.75 -0.23
N ARG A 73 -14.67 8.14 -1.43
CA ARG A 73 -15.94 8.82 -1.71
C ARG A 73 -17.16 7.93 -1.46
N GLU A 74 -17.04 6.64 -1.77
CA GLU A 74 -18.14 5.68 -1.64
C GLU A 74 -18.34 5.18 -0.21
N ASN A 75 -17.28 5.18 0.62
CA ASN A 75 -17.34 4.54 1.94
C ASN A 75 -16.64 5.32 3.07
N PHE A 76 -15.35 5.69 2.93
CA PHE A 76 -14.55 6.13 4.08
C PHE A 76 -14.73 7.60 4.44
N LEU A 77 -14.90 8.47 3.44
CA LEU A 77 -15.14 9.92 3.61
C LEU A 77 -14.03 10.66 4.39
N TYR A 78 -12.78 10.20 4.29
CA TYR A 78 -11.64 10.86 4.89
C TYR A 78 -11.16 12.06 4.07
N ASP A 79 -10.57 13.06 4.72
CA ASP A 79 -9.76 14.08 4.05
C ASP A 79 -8.41 13.46 3.68
N LEU A 80 -8.31 12.96 2.44
CA LEU A 80 -7.10 12.36 1.90
C LEU A 80 -6.39 13.37 1.00
N ARG A 81 -5.07 13.52 1.20
CA ARG A 81 -4.28 14.51 0.47
C ARG A 81 -3.25 13.89 -0.47
N CYS A 82 -2.63 12.81 -0.07
CA CYS A 82 -1.57 12.15 -0.85
C CYS A 82 -1.39 10.71 -0.40
N ILE A 83 -0.58 9.97 -1.14
CA ILE A 83 -0.01 8.68 -0.69
C ILE A 83 1.19 9.00 0.22
N ASP A 84 1.31 8.29 1.34
CA ASP A 84 2.32 8.53 2.37
C ASP A 84 3.74 8.48 1.81
N GLY A 85 4.56 9.46 2.24
CA GLY A 85 5.96 9.57 1.82
C GLY A 85 6.16 9.69 0.31
N GLU A 86 5.06 9.89 -0.44
CA GLU A 86 5.06 9.96 -1.90
C GLU A 86 5.65 8.72 -2.57
N SER A 87 5.52 7.57 -1.92
CA SER A 87 5.97 6.29 -2.45
C SER A 87 5.07 5.14 -1.99
N MET A 88 5.03 4.10 -2.80
CA MET A 88 4.29 2.88 -2.52
C MET A 88 5.27 1.72 -2.34
N GLN A 89 4.98 0.80 -1.44
CA GLN A 89 5.76 -0.42 -1.32
C GLN A 89 5.35 -1.43 -2.40
N TYR A 90 6.29 -1.83 -3.22
CA TYR A 90 6.21 -3.05 -4.00
C TYR A 90 6.88 -4.15 -3.19
N THR A 91 6.08 -5.10 -2.67
CA THR A 91 6.56 -6.09 -1.69
C THR A 91 6.44 -7.49 -2.26
N ARG A 92 7.47 -8.30 -2.07
CA ARG A 92 7.53 -9.70 -2.43
C ARG A 92 7.68 -10.57 -1.18
N TYR A 93 6.93 -11.65 -1.13
CA TYR A 93 7.00 -12.68 -0.10
C TYR A 93 7.30 -14.01 -0.77
N GLY A 94 8.52 -14.52 -0.62
CA GLY A 94 8.90 -15.86 -1.05
C GLY A 94 8.62 -16.92 0.02
N GLU A 95 8.96 -18.16 -0.27
CA GLU A 95 8.75 -19.27 0.64
C GLU A 95 9.35 -19.02 2.02
N GLY A 96 8.60 -19.30 3.07
CA GLY A 96 8.96 -19.03 4.46
C GLY A 96 8.77 -17.59 4.92
N GLN A 97 8.48 -16.65 4.02
CA GLN A 97 8.35 -15.24 4.33
C GLN A 97 6.93 -14.87 4.79
N PHE A 98 6.82 -13.79 5.57
CA PHE A 98 5.58 -13.35 6.21
C PHE A 98 5.71 -11.93 6.76
N TYR A 99 4.58 -11.38 7.20
CA TYR A 99 4.54 -10.18 8.03
C TYR A 99 3.52 -10.38 9.16
N GLY A 100 3.98 -10.30 10.40
CA GLY A 100 3.16 -10.48 11.60
C GLY A 100 2.08 -9.42 11.77
N TRP A 101 1.24 -9.57 12.78
CA TRP A 101 0.19 -8.60 13.10
C TRP A 101 0.76 -7.21 13.37
N HIS A 102 0.21 -6.22 12.67
CA HIS A 102 0.56 -4.80 12.80
C HIS A 102 -0.62 -3.94 12.33
N ASN A 103 -0.53 -2.65 12.56
CA ASN A 103 -1.34 -1.64 11.91
C ASN A 103 -0.41 -0.60 11.26
N ASP A 104 -0.96 0.17 10.35
CA ASP A 104 -0.23 1.23 9.64
C ASP A 104 -0.46 2.62 10.24
N ALA A 105 -1.28 2.71 11.31
CA ALA A 105 -1.55 3.99 11.95
C ALA A 105 -0.26 4.60 12.50
N GLY A 106 -0.11 5.88 12.28
CA GLY A 106 1.06 6.63 12.74
C GLY A 106 1.11 8.00 12.10
N LEU A 107 2.02 8.82 12.60
CA LEU A 107 2.39 10.04 11.92
C LEU A 107 3.07 9.65 10.61
N SER A 108 2.58 10.19 9.52
CA SER A 108 3.30 10.21 8.27
C SER A 108 4.58 11.03 8.46
N THR A 109 5.66 10.63 7.82
CA THR A 109 6.79 11.52 7.62
C THR A 109 6.26 12.82 7.03
N GLN A 110 6.70 13.95 7.56
CA GLN A 110 6.26 15.28 7.15
C GLN A 110 6.08 15.34 5.64
N TYR A 111 4.87 15.64 5.19
CA TYR A 111 4.63 15.95 3.80
C TYR A 111 5.42 17.20 3.47
N LYS A 112 6.53 17.02 2.80
CA LYS A 112 7.20 18.09 2.10
C LYS A 112 6.67 18.07 0.68
N PRO A 113 5.86 19.07 0.29
CA PRO A 113 5.47 19.19 -1.11
C PRO A 113 6.74 19.12 -1.93
N ILE A 114 6.74 18.29 -2.97
CA ILE A 114 7.86 18.26 -3.91
C ILE A 114 8.03 19.69 -4.38
N THR A 115 9.08 20.33 -3.95
CA THR A 115 9.56 21.55 -4.58
C THR A 115 10.09 21.14 -5.94
N VAL A 116 9.17 20.93 -6.87
CA VAL A 116 9.54 20.81 -8.27
C VAL A 116 10.36 22.05 -8.57
N GLY A 117 11.54 21.90 -9.14
CA GLY A 117 12.52 22.94 -9.36
C GLY A 117 12.13 24.10 -10.28
N ASN A 118 10.86 24.43 -10.34
CA ASN A 118 10.25 25.55 -11.07
C ASN A 118 9.49 26.49 -10.11
N ARG A 119 10.03 26.73 -8.91
CA ARG A 119 9.59 27.90 -8.17
C ARG A 119 9.87 29.13 -9.04
N VAL A 120 8.80 29.77 -9.50
CA VAL A 120 8.90 31.12 -10.01
C VAL A 120 9.27 31.99 -8.79
N GLU A 121 10.49 32.51 -8.79
CA GLU A 121 10.99 33.36 -7.73
C GLU A 121 10.01 34.53 -7.51
N GLY A 122 9.50 34.67 -6.28
CA GLY A 122 8.56 35.72 -5.92
C GLY A 122 7.08 35.33 -5.85
N MET A 123 6.67 34.10 -6.14
CA MET A 123 5.34 33.61 -5.76
C MET A 123 5.38 33.08 -4.33
N ALA A 124 4.73 33.81 -3.43
CA ALA A 124 4.41 33.33 -2.10
C ALA A 124 3.47 32.11 -2.26
N ASN A 125 3.98 30.90 -2.04
CA ASN A 125 3.14 29.73 -1.90
C ASN A 125 2.57 29.71 -0.49
N ASP A 126 1.56 30.53 -0.23
CA ASP A 126 0.83 30.58 1.04
C ASP A 126 0.13 29.25 1.37
N PHE A 127 0.15 28.28 0.45
CA PHE A 127 -0.44 26.95 0.61
C PHE A 127 0.55 25.88 1.08
N VAL A 128 1.83 26.19 1.17
CA VAL A 128 2.86 25.25 1.62
C VAL A 128 3.20 25.54 3.06
N ASN A 129 2.40 25.05 3.97
CA ASN A 129 2.80 25.00 5.37
C ASN A 129 3.80 23.85 5.53
N GLU A 130 5.08 24.16 5.71
CA GLU A 130 6.17 23.19 5.87
C GLU A 130 6.02 22.29 7.10
N ASN A 131 5.06 22.60 7.98
CA ASN A 131 4.80 21.91 9.24
C ASN A 131 3.47 21.15 9.27
N ILE A 132 2.86 20.82 8.13
CA ILE A 132 1.66 20.00 8.14
C ILE A 132 2.05 18.56 8.52
N GLU A 133 1.69 18.17 9.72
CA GLU A 133 1.73 16.77 10.14
C GLU A 133 0.51 16.04 9.55
N LEU A 134 0.76 15.04 8.74
CA LEU A 134 -0.27 14.15 8.21
C LEU A 134 -0.31 12.85 9.02
N VAL A 135 -1.48 12.27 9.13
CA VAL A 135 -1.67 10.94 9.71
C VAL A 135 -2.17 9.99 8.64
N ARG A 136 -1.73 8.75 8.71
CA ARG A 136 -2.23 7.70 7.82
C ARG A 136 -3.66 7.37 8.18
N LYS A 137 -4.58 7.51 7.23
CA LYS A 137 -6.01 7.26 7.40
C LYS A 137 -6.44 5.97 6.74
N LEU A 138 -5.92 5.70 5.56
CA LEU A 138 -6.34 4.60 4.71
C LEU A 138 -5.12 3.85 4.19
N SER A 139 -5.12 2.55 4.39
CA SER A 139 -4.14 1.64 3.81
C SER A 139 -4.74 0.92 2.63
N PHE A 140 -3.90 0.55 1.67
CA PHE A 140 -4.31 -0.25 0.53
C PHE A 140 -3.27 -1.30 0.18
N ALA A 141 -3.71 -2.37 -0.46
CA ALA A 141 -2.83 -3.33 -1.10
C ALA A 141 -3.46 -3.80 -2.43
N MET A 142 -2.62 -4.03 -3.43
CA MET A 142 -3.01 -4.63 -4.70
C MET A 142 -2.33 -5.97 -4.88
N GLN A 143 -3.11 -7.01 -5.18
CA GLN A 143 -2.62 -8.37 -5.44
C GLN A 143 -2.11 -8.46 -6.88
N LEU A 144 -0.82 -8.73 -7.06
CA LEU A 144 -0.19 -8.86 -8.37
C LEU A 144 0.02 -10.32 -8.78
N SER A 145 0.39 -11.21 -7.84
CA SER A 145 0.60 -12.63 -8.12
C SER A 145 -0.71 -13.37 -8.38
N ASP A 146 -0.66 -14.35 -9.28
CA ASP A 146 -1.77 -15.27 -9.48
C ASP A 146 -1.93 -16.19 -8.26
N PRO A 147 -3.14 -16.44 -7.76
CA PRO A 147 -3.36 -17.32 -6.60
C PRO A 147 -2.89 -18.76 -6.81
N ASP A 148 -2.73 -19.21 -8.06
CA ASP A 148 -2.25 -20.54 -8.41
C ASP A 148 -0.73 -20.67 -8.38
N ASP A 149 0.01 -19.55 -8.35
CA ASP A 149 1.47 -19.51 -8.34
C ASP A 149 2.08 -19.70 -6.94
N TYR A 150 1.26 -19.63 -5.87
CA TYR A 150 1.76 -19.73 -4.50
C TYR A 150 0.75 -20.38 -3.52
N GLU A 151 1.27 -20.93 -2.44
CA GLU A 151 0.50 -21.46 -1.32
C GLU A 151 0.78 -20.66 -0.03
N GLY A 152 -0.21 -20.51 0.82
CA GLY A 152 -0.09 -19.61 1.99
C GLY A 152 -0.20 -18.15 1.60
N GLY A 153 0.55 -17.26 2.26
CA GLY A 153 0.68 -15.84 1.90
C GLY A 153 -0.61 -15.01 1.99
N ASN A 154 -1.69 -15.52 2.57
CA ASN A 154 -2.96 -14.80 2.62
C ASN A 154 -2.82 -13.51 3.43
N VAL A 155 -3.34 -12.41 2.88
CA VAL A 155 -3.55 -11.17 3.63
C VAL A 155 -4.77 -11.34 4.53
N GLN A 156 -4.58 -11.11 5.82
CA GLN A 156 -5.60 -11.28 6.83
C GLN A 156 -5.77 -9.98 7.63
N LEU A 157 -7.03 -9.57 7.82
CA LEU A 157 -7.38 -8.38 8.61
C LEU A 157 -8.29 -8.78 9.77
N LEU A 158 -8.33 -7.95 10.81
CA LEU A 158 -9.35 -8.03 11.85
C LEU A 158 -10.39 -6.95 11.61
N ASP A 159 -11.67 -7.31 11.64
CA ASP A 159 -12.74 -6.33 11.64
C ASP A 159 -12.85 -5.65 13.01
N GLU A 160 -13.78 -4.69 13.15
CA GLU A 160 -14.01 -3.95 14.40
C GLU A 160 -14.44 -4.85 15.56
N ALA A 161 -15.03 -6.01 15.29
CA ALA A 161 -15.40 -7.01 16.27
C ALA A 161 -14.23 -7.97 16.62
N GLY A 162 -13.07 -7.80 16.01
CA GLY A 162 -11.92 -8.68 16.16
C GLY A 162 -12.05 -9.99 15.40
N LYS A 163 -13.05 -10.11 14.50
CA LYS A 163 -13.19 -11.27 13.64
C LYS A 163 -12.20 -11.20 12.47
N SER A 164 -11.55 -12.30 12.22
CA SER A 164 -10.57 -12.42 11.13
C SER A 164 -11.26 -12.49 9.76
N TYR A 165 -10.76 -11.71 8.83
CA TYR A 165 -11.17 -11.66 7.44
C TYR A 165 -9.96 -11.93 6.52
N ILE A 166 -10.10 -12.82 5.55
CA ILE A 166 -9.09 -13.09 4.53
C ILE A 166 -9.46 -12.32 3.26
N VAL A 167 -8.53 -11.50 2.79
CA VAL A 167 -8.68 -10.74 1.54
C VAL A 167 -8.78 -11.70 0.35
N PRO A 168 -9.66 -11.43 -0.63
CA PRO A 168 -9.73 -12.23 -1.84
C PRO A 168 -8.36 -12.30 -2.55
N ARG A 169 -7.95 -13.51 -2.91
CA ARG A 169 -6.64 -13.77 -3.54
C ARG A 169 -6.62 -13.49 -5.04
N LYS A 170 -7.76 -13.20 -5.65
CA LYS A 170 -7.85 -12.96 -7.09
C LYS A 170 -6.83 -11.89 -7.50
N ARG A 171 -6.02 -12.21 -8.50
CA ARG A 171 -5.06 -11.28 -9.09
C ARG A 171 -5.76 -10.00 -9.56
N GLY A 172 -5.19 -8.85 -9.26
CA GLY A 172 -5.79 -7.53 -9.52
C GLY A 172 -6.74 -7.04 -8.41
N THR A 173 -6.98 -7.82 -7.34
CA THR A 173 -7.73 -7.32 -6.19
C THR A 173 -7.03 -6.13 -5.57
N ILE A 174 -7.75 -5.01 -5.41
CA ILE A 174 -7.33 -3.87 -4.61
C ILE A 174 -8.17 -3.87 -3.35
N VAL A 175 -7.53 -4.01 -2.20
CA VAL A 175 -8.17 -3.90 -0.89
C VAL A 175 -7.79 -2.59 -0.23
N LEU A 176 -8.76 -1.96 0.45
CA LEU A 176 -8.59 -0.75 1.23
C LEU A 176 -9.18 -0.95 2.61
N PHE A 177 -8.52 -0.42 3.63
CA PHE A 177 -8.97 -0.52 5.02
C PHE A 177 -8.44 0.65 5.84
N ASP A 178 -9.10 0.96 6.95
CA ASP A 178 -8.60 1.97 7.88
C ASP A 178 -7.21 1.60 8.37
N SER A 179 -6.27 2.55 8.37
CA SER A 179 -4.87 2.29 8.74
C SER A 179 -4.69 1.78 10.17
N ARG A 180 -5.71 1.92 11.05
CA ARG A 180 -5.73 1.36 12.41
C ARG A 180 -6.11 -0.12 12.44
N THR A 181 -6.60 -0.66 11.33
CA THR A 181 -6.99 -2.07 11.22
C THR A 181 -5.77 -2.97 11.40
N GLN A 182 -5.85 -3.90 12.34
CA GLN A 182 -4.83 -4.93 12.50
C GLN A 182 -4.84 -5.86 11.28
N HIS A 183 -3.67 -6.06 10.70
CA HIS A 183 -3.52 -6.93 9.54
C HIS A 183 -2.17 -7.66 9.54
N ARG A 184 -2.09 -8.71 8.74
CA ARG A 184 -0.87 -9.49 8.55
C ARG A 184 -0.83 -10.16 7.20
N VAL A 185 0.36 -10.62 6.80
CA VAL A 185 0.57 -11.55 5.71
C VAL A 185 0.98 -12.89 6.30
N LEU A 186 0.17 -13.93 6.10
CA LEU A 186 0.49 -15.29 6.54
C LEU A 186 1.74 -15.81 5.82
N LYS A 187 2.41 -16.77 6.43
CA LYS A 187 3.61 -17.36 5.83
C LYS A 187 3.28 -17.97 4.46
N VAL A 188 4.08 -17.63 3.47
CA VAL A 188 4.10 -18.32 2.18
C VAL A 188 4.73 -19.70 2.40
N THR A 189 4.05 -20.75 1.99
CA THR A 189 4.51 -22.14 2.16
C THR A 189 5.13 -22.70 0.89
N LYS A 190 4.82 -22.10 -0.26
CA LYS A 190 5.38 -22.44 -1.57
C LYS A 190 5.21 -21.29 -2.54
N GLY A 191 6.16 -21.09 -3.44
CA GLY A 191 6.11 -20.03 -4.46
C GLY A 191 6.39 -18.62 -3.92
N THR A 192 5.86 -17.61 -4.62
CA THR A 192 6.10 -16.21 -4.28
C THR A 192 4.90 -15.32 -4.66
#